data_b64a848653607d2fde44ba43d45c4d7f
#
_entry.id   b64a848653607d2fde44ba43d45c4d7f
#
_cell.length_a   1.000
_cell.length_b   1.000
_cell.length_c   1.000
_cell.angle_alpha   90.00
_cell.angle_beta   90.00
_cell.angle_gamma   90.00
#
_symmetry.space_group_name_H-M   'P 1'
#
loop_
_entity.id
_entity.type
_entity.pdbx_description
1 polymer ?
#
loop_
_entity_poly.entity_id
_entity_poly.type
_entity_poly.pdbx_seq_one_letter_code
_entity_poly.pdbx_strand_id
1 'polypeptide(L)'
;MKYFNYSKLLFTSAAFCMFAACSDDNVSPDMPPSKESEAKYVGQAVGNFSAEEWYPGGKLGTTENTSSNCYEDNTPAIDEQGLTDLFNQGDLMASAKYTLNTEPYKGWGPVASRRSCEYCHSGGYAHGHSRDNMDPVKGNGYIVSVYTPDAPGSNNGKPIDQLTTFTMLQAVEPFLPPVDPKQIKITWHDVTSMESGLPMQFPDGEKFSLRYPSVAIPQSAFNTDPKPSNYEVRLIASCNFQGLGLIDAISNEDLKKQYEAEGKYVELNPEFWDNTTKTLKDDAWASDYFGNKFIKRFNYDLLDGCLENDVALWDELNVLRSDIKHICSTEAWAKAMSENNNVIDYIQQHGSNPLSYVHPYYNDGTREGIKKAVGYLLSPSDDVDLYNNPYFNFKPEMTDDAYHAFMVWHRGIAIPRARNLNDKDVQRGKELFTGNLGCASCHRPSWTTGADNHGSSKIIGNKQLPKYANQKIYPYSDFIQHKLDMKNDIHGSWCRTTPLWGRGLSLINSGAEDRLHDARARNEIEAIMWHAYSKNSQAYKAAIKFYNLSKADRDAVVKFIRSI
;
A
#
# COMPACT_ATOMS: atom_id res chain seq x y z
N MET A 1 45.46 -38.04 1.85
CA MET A 1 46.84 -37.66 1.45
C MET A 1 46.80 -36.36 0.66
N LYS A 2 47.58 -35.42 1.17
CA LYS A 2 47.99 -34.11 0.61
C LYS A 2 46.99 -32.95 0.69
N TYR A 3 47.24 -32.14 1.69
CA TYR A 3 46.97 -30.72 1.86
C TYR A 3 47.60 -29.89 0.73
N PHE A 4 46.94 -28.82 0.33
CA PHE A 4 47.60 -27.63 -0.18
C PHE A 4 46.96 -26.37 0.39
N ASN A 5 47.74 -25.70 1.24
CA ASN A 5 47.58 -24.33 1.67
C ASN A 5 47.99 -23.37 0.55
N TYR A 6 47.24 -22.29 0.34
CA TYR A 6 47.78 -21.05 -0.22
C TYR A 6 47.39 -19.84 0.59
N SER A 7 48.40 -19.21 1.08
CA SER A 7 48.45 -17.98 1.84
C SER A 7 48.34 -16.74 0.96
N LYS A 8 47.68 -15.73 1.53
CA LYS A 8 47.90 -14.27 1.43
C LYS A 8 48.60 -13.73 0.18
N LEU A 9 47.93 -12.86 -0.55
CA LEU A 9 48.56 -11.68 -1.17
C LEU A 9 47.61 -10.46 -0.99
N LEU A 10 48.11 -9.49 -0.23
CA LEU A 10 47.61 -8.10 -0.22
C LEU A 10 48.00 -7.45 -1.57
N PHE A 11 47.05 -6.78 -2.21
CA PHE A 11 47.36 -5.68 -3.12
C PHE A 11 46.50 -4.49 -2.80
N THR A 12 47.12 -3.48 -2.22
CA THR A 12 46.67 -2.09 -2.15
C THR A 12 46.81 -1.47 -3.54
N SER A 13 45.74 -0.94 -4.06
CA SER A 13 45.79 0.07 -5.12
C SER A 13 44.64 1.07 -4.89
N ALA A 14 45.01 2.21 -4.33
CA ALA A 14 44.21 3.41 -4.32
C ALA A 14 44.17 3.98 -5.74
N ALA A 15 42.99 4.08 -6.31
CA ALA A 15 42.72 4.94 -7.46
C ALA A 15 41.66 5.96 -7.08
N PHE A 16 42.12 7.17 -6.81
CA PHE A 16 41.32 8.39 -6.69
C PHE A 16 40.80 8.74 -8.09
N CYS A 17 39.52 8.59 -8.33
CA CYS A 17 38.83 9.29 -9.42
C CYS A 17 37.98 10.40 -8.81
N MET A 18 38.49 11.62 -8.88
CA MET A 18 37.69 12.82 -8.68
C MET A 18 36.72 12.95 -9.85
N PHE A 19 35.45 12.82 -9.58
CA PHE A 19 34.39 13.42 -10.41
C PHE A 19 33.90 14.64 -9.66
N ALA A 20 34.31 15.80 -10.14
CA ALA A 20 33.67 17.06 -9.80
C ALA A 20 32.33 17.11 -10.55
N ALA A 21 31.25 16.85 -9.85
CA ALA A 21 29.92 17.25 -10.27
C ALA A 21 29.50 18.39 -9.35
N CYS A 22 29.45 19.60 -9.90
CA CYS A 22 28.82 20.74 -9.25
C CYS A 22 27.31 20.44 -9.15
N SER A 23 26.85 20.19 -7.95
CA SER A 23 25.48 20.46 -7.56
C SER A 23 25.56 21.24 -6.25
N ASP A 24 25.17 22.51 -6.31
CA ASP A 24 24.90 23.34 -5.15
C ASP A 24 23.62 22.83 -4.48
N ASP A 25 23.75 21.81 -3.68
CA ASP A 25 22.78 21.44 -2.66
C ASP A 25 23.55 21.28 -1.34
N ASN A 26 23.79 22.40 -0.69
CA ASN A 26 24.20 22.45 0.71
C ASN A 26 23.01 22.07 1.61
N VAL A 27 22.57 20.83 1.55
CA VAL A 27 21.92 20.17 2.68
C VAL A 27 22.99 19.29 3.31
N SER A 28 23.69 19.82 4.31
CA SER A 28 24.47 18.97 5.21
C SER A 28 23.54 17.85 5.66
N PRO A 29 23.92 16.56 5.52
CA PRO A 29 23.21 15.52 6.22
C PRO A 29 23.31 15.86 7.70
N ASP A 30 22.18 16.25 8.32
CA ASP A 30 22.11 16.44 9.76
C ASP A 30 22.65 15.18 10.41
N MET A 31 23.82 15.28 11.05
CA MET A 31 24.31 14.19 11.89
C MET A 31 23.22 13.89 12.90
N PRO A 32 22.75 12.64 12.99
CA PRO A 32 21.78 12.30 14.02
C PRO A 32 22.35 12.75 15.37
N PRO A 33 21.58 13.45 16.22
CA PRO A 33 22.02 13.85 17.54
C PRO A 33 22.58 12.62 18.24
N SER A 34 23.65 12.80 19.02
CA SER A 34 24.30 11.66 19.69
C SER A 34 23.24 10.84 20.42
N LYS A 35 23.20 9.53 20.22
CA LYS A 35 22.19 8.63 20.83
C LYS A 35 22.04 8.85 22.36
N GLU A 36 23.10 9.28 23.03
CA GLU A 36 23.09 9.59 24.47
C GLU A 36 22.24 10.81 24.82
N SER A 37 22.14 11.85 23.98
CA SER A 37 21.39 13.07 24.30
C SER A 37 19.87 12.85 24.21
N GLU A 38 19.39 11.98 23.32
CA GLU A 38 17.97 11.71 23.13
C GLU A 38 17.44 10.69 24.16
N ALA A 39 18.20 9.64 24.45
CA ALA A 39 17.76 8.51 25.27
C ALA A 39 17.21 8.94 26.65
N LYS A 40 17.74 9.98 27.24
CA LYS A 40 17.27 10.49 28.54
C LYS A 40 15.90 11.19 28.49
N TYR A 41 15.39 11.53 27.30
CA TYR A 41 14.11 12.18 27.12
C TYR A 41 13.01 11.23 26.68
N VAL A 42 13.36 10.06 26.15
CA VAL A 42 12.38 9.08 25.67
C VAL A 42 11.41 8.72 26.79
N GLY A 43 10.11 8.79 26.49
CA GLY A 43 9.05 8.51 27.46
C GLY A 43 8.80 9.64 28.48
N GLN A 44 9.42 10.81 28.33
CA GLN A 44 9.18 11.99 29.17
C GLN A 44 8.53 13.11 28.37
N ALA A 45 7.72 13.93 29.02
CA ALA A 45 7.20 15.14 28.40
C ALA A 45 8.36 16.12 28.12
N VAL A 46 8.41 16.67 26.90
CA VAL A 46 9.47 17.58 26.47
C VAL A 46 8.92 18.67 25.53
N GLY A 47 9.14 19.94 25.91
CA GLY A 47 8.60 21.07 25.16
C GLY A 47 7.07 21.00 25.04
N ASN A 48 6.57 20.95 23.82
CA ASN A 48 5.15 20.82 23.52
C ASN A 48 4.71 19.36 23.20
N PHE A 49 5.57 18.37 23.50
CA PHE A 49 5.25 16.96 23.39
C PHE A 49 4.92 16.34 24.73
N SER A 50 3.86 15.53 24.79
CA SER A 50 3.58 14.66 25.94
C SER A 50 4.51 13.44 25.94
N ALA A 51 4.60 12.76 27.08
CA ALA A 51 5.40 11.53 27.21
C ALA A 51 4.92 10.41 26.29
N GLU A 52 3.65 10.38 25.96
CA GLU A 52 3.03 9.34 25.11
C GLU A 52 3.39 9.52 23.64
N GLU A 53 3.71 10.74 23.19
CA GLU A 53 4.01 11.01 21.78
C GLU A 53 5.37 10.43 21.32
N TRP A 54 6.20 9.97 22.26
CA TRP A 54 7.35 9.14 21.91
C TRP A 54 6.96 7.78 21.31
N TYR A 55 5.71 7.34 21.56
CA TYR A 55 5.18 6.04 21.17
C TYR A 55 3.99 6.22 20.22
N PRO A 56 4.24 6.50 18.92
CA PRO A 56 3.16 6.83 17.97
C PRO A 56 2.11 5.73 17.83
N GLY A 57 2.49 4.46 17.98
CA GLY A 57 1.58 3.31 18.00
C GLY A 57 1.01 2.99 19.39
N GLY A 58 1.20 3.87 20.39
CA GLY A 58 0.96 3.53 21.79
C GLY A 58 2.00 2.52 22.31
N LYS A 59 1.90 2.12 23.56
CA LYS A 59 2.87 1.17 24.17
C LYS A 59 2.81 -0.22 23.56
N LEU A 60 1.65 -0.65 23.10
CA LEU A 60 1.47 -1.97 22.49
C LEU A 60 1.84 -2.01 20.99
N GLY A 61 1.95 -0.87 20.32
CA GLY A 61 2.15 -0.82 18.87
C GLY A 61 3.45 -0.17 18.42
N THR A 62 4.31 0.29 19.34
CA THR A 62 5.54 1.02 19.01
C THR A 62 6.79 0.18 19.31
N THR A 63 7.69 0.05 18.32
CA THR A 63 9.04 -0.48 18.55
C THR A 63 10.02 0.62 18.96
N GLU A 64 10.94 0.32 19.86
CA GLU A 64 12.06 1.20 20.22
C GLU A 64 13.14 1.27 19.12
N ASN A 65 13.11 0.36 18.17
CA ASN A 65 14.04 0.32 17.05
C ASN A 65 13.79 1.49 16.08
N THR A 66 14.84 2.19 15.72
CA THR A 66 14.83 3.29 14.74
C THR A 66 15.93 3.12 13.68
N SER A 67 16.44 1.90 13.52
CA SER A 67 17.47 1.56 12.56
C SER A 67 16.88 1.21 11.17
N SER A 68 17.73 0.78 10.25
CA SER A 68 17.35 0.47 8.87
C SER A 68 16.50 -0.79 8.68
N ASN A 69 16.11 -1.47 9.74
CA ASN A 69 15.21 -2.64 9.71
C ASN A 69 13.97 -2.47 10.62
N CYS A 70 13.72 -1.27 11.11
CA CYS A 70 12.64 -1.03 12.07
C CYS A 70 11.23 -1.21 11.48
N TYR A 71 11.10 -1.24 10.17
CA TYR A 71 9.81 -1.42 9.50
C TYR A 71 9.33 -2.88 9.48
N GLU A 72 10.21 -3.81 9.83
CA GLU A 72 9.92 -5.25 9.89
C GLU A 72 9.69 -5.73 11.34
N ASP A 73 9.88 -4.86 12.33
CA ASP A 73 9.75 -5.22 13.73
C ASP A 73 8.30 -5.59 14.08
N ASN A 74 8.17 -6.57 14.96
CA ASN A 74 6.88 -6.87 15.59
C ASN A 74 6.53 -5.83 16.67
N THR A 75 5.22 -5.66 16.90
CA THR A 75 4.73 -4.85 18.00
C THR A 75 4.99 -5.51 19.37
N PRO A 76 5.17 -4.74 20.46
CA PRO A 76 5.20 -5.30 21.82
C PRO A 76 4.00 -6.19 22.15
N ALA A 77 2.83 -5.90 21.58
CA ALA A 77 1.63 -6.73 21.75
C ALA A 77 1.83 -8.18 21.26
N ILE A 78 2.64 -8.42 20.25
CA ILE A 78 2.99 -9.76 19.76
C ILE A 78 3.70 -10.56 20.84
N ASP A 79 4.71 -9.97 21.49
CA ASP A 79 5.49 -10.63 22.53
C ASP A 79 4.67 -10.81 23.81
N GLU A 80 3.96 -9.76 24.26
CA GLU A 80 3.13 -9.80 25.46
C GLU A 80 1.97 -10.82 25.37
N GLN A 81 1.47 -11.07 24.16
CA GLN A 81 0.37 -11.99 23.91
C GLN A 81 0.83 -13.39 23.45
N GLY A 82 2.13 -13.65 23.40
CA GLY A 82 2.71 -14.95 23.06
C GLY A 82 2.54 -15.37 21.61
N LEU A 83 2.55 -14.39 20.69
CA LEU A 83 2.32 -14.59 19.25
C LEU A 83 3.60 -14.51 18.40
N THR A 84 4.78 -14.43 19.03
CA THR A 84 6.07 -14.19 18.34
C THR A 84 6.40 -15.27 17.31
N ASP A 85 6.15 -16.55 17.60
CA ASP A 85 6.42 -17.63 16.64
C ASP A 85 5.50 -17.55 15.41
N LEU A 86 4.23 -17.16 15.62
CA LEU A 86 3.28 -16.96 14.52
C LEU A 86 3.66 -15.74 13.69
N PHE A 87 4.08 -14.64 14.32
CA PHE A 87 4.57 -13.47 13.62
C PHE A 87 5.74 -13.81 12.69
N ASN A 88 6.75 -14.52 13.21
CA ASN A 88 7.92 -14.92 12.42
C ASN A 88 7.55 -15.86 11.25
N GLN A 89 6.59 -16.75 11.43
CA GLN A 89 6.08 -17.60 10.35
C GLN A 89 5.37 -16.77 9.29
N GLY A 90 4.54 -15.80 9.70
CA GLY A 90 3.84 -14.89 8.77
C GLY A 90 4.80 -14.00 7.99
N ASP A 91 5.86 -13.50 8.62
CA ASP A 91 6.91 -12.72 7.98
C ASP A 91 7.65 -13.51 6.88
N LEU A 92 8.02 -14.76 7.19
CA LEU A 92 8.60 -15.66 6.19
C LEU A 92 7.66 -15.91 5.00
N MET A 93 6.35 -15.93 5.25
CA MET A 93 5.35 -16.08 4.19
C MET A 93 5.24 -14.82 3.33
N ALA A 94 5.25 -13.64 3.95
CA ALA A 94 5.14 -12.36 3.25
C ALA A 94 6.36 -12.06 2.38
N SER A 95 7.56 -12.44 2.83
CA SER A 95 8.82 -12.30 2.07
C SER A 95 9.04 -13.39 1.04
N ALA A 96 8.28 -14.49 1.08
CA ALA A 96 8.43 -15.60 0.16
C ALA A 96 8.14 -15.20 -1.30
N LYS A 97 8.87 -15.80 -2.22
CA LYS A 97 8.60 -15.71 -3.67
C LYS A 97 7.75 -16.90 -4.09
N TYR A 98 6.49 -16.67 -4.35
CA TYR A 98 5.56 -17.72 -4.72
C TYR A 98 5.78 -18.20 -6.14
N THR A 99 5.83 -19.52 -6.29
CA THR A 99 5.90 -20.22 -7.59
C THR A 99 5.04 -21.47 -7.49
N LEU A 100 4.83 -22.18 -8.59
CA LEU A 100 4.11 -23.46 -8.62
C LEU A 100 4.62 -24.52 -7.62
N ASN A 101 5.86 -24.35 -7.15
CA ASN A 101 6.52 -25.30 -6.26
C ASN A 101 6.80 -24.73 -4.87
N THR A 102 6.32 -23.53 -4.54
CA THR A 102 6.56 -22.89 -3.24
C THR A 102 5.53 -23.33 -2.22
N GLU A 103 5.97 -24.02 -1.17
CA GLU A 103 5.12 -24.29 -0.01
C GLU A 103 4.96 -23.01 0.83
N PRO A 104 3.83 -22.80 1.49
CA PRO A 104 2.63 -23.65 1.50
C PRO A 104 1.71 -23.42 0.29
N TYR A 105 2.02 -22.48 -0.57
CA TYR A 105 1.19 -22.03 -1.69
C TYR A 105 1.67 -22.66 -2.99
N LYS A 106 1.35 -23.92 -3.21
CA LYS A 106 1.78 -24.65 -4.41
C LYS A 106 1.19 -24.13 -5.70
N GLY A 107 0.20 -23.39 -5.65
CA GLY A 107 -0.53 -22.97 -6.82
C GLY A 107 -0.64 -21.47 -6.93
N TRP A 108 0.30 -20.70 -6.62
CA TRP A 108 0.32 -19.24 -6.85
C TRP A 108 -0.85 -18.66 -7.68
N GLY A 109 -1.74 -19.50 -8.16
CA GLY A 109 -2.93 -19.19 -8.94
C GLY A 109 -2.69 -19.13 -10.43
N PRO A 110 -3.76 -19.14 -11.28
CA PRO A 110 -3.61 -18.96 -12.71
C PRO A 110 -3.06 -17.57 -13.05
N VAL A 111 -3.37 -16.56 -12.24
CA VAL A 111 -2.90 -15.18 -12.36
C VAL A 111 -2.54 -14.62 -11.00
N ALA A 112 -1.70 -13.57 -10.98
CA ALA A 112 -1.39 -12.79 -9.79
C ALA A 112 -0.90 -11.39 -10.17
N SER A 113 -1.00 -10.44 -9.24
CA SER A 113 -0.41 -9.11 -9.45
C SER A 113 1.11 -9.19 -9.37
N ARG A 114 1.65 -9.88 -8.36
CA ARG A 114 3.08 -10.08 -8.09
C ARG A 114 3.33 -11.45 -7.45
N ARG A 115 4.60 -11.84 -7.38
CA ARG A 115 5.04 -13.14 -6.78
C ARG A 115 5.43 -13.04 -5.31
N SER A 116 5.38 -11.87 -4.71
CA SER A 116 5.73 -11.64 -3.31
C SER A 116 5.15 -10.31 -2.87
N CYS A 117 4.78 -10.18 -1.60
CA CYS A 117 4.37 -8.90 -1.02
C CYS A 117 5.49 -7.86 -1.11
N GLU A 118 6.76 -8.27 -0.93
CA GLU A 118 7.93 -7.38 -1.06
C GLU A 118 8.12 -6.78 -2.45
N TYR A 119 7.53 -7.32 -3.49
CA TYR A 119 7.63 -6.73 -4.82
C TYR A 119 6.88 -5.41 -4.95
N CYS A 120 5.78 -5.27 -4.24
CA CYS A 120 5.07 -4.00 -4.12
C CYS A 120 5.54 -3.22 -2.88
N HIS A 121 5.75 -3.89 -1.76
CA HIS A 121 6.10 -3.31 -0.47
C HIS A 121 7.60 -3.49 -0.16
N SER A 122 8.48 -3.07 -1.07
CA SER A 122 9.93 -3.22 -0.92
C SER A 122 10.50 -2.39 0.24
N GLY A 123 11.54 -2.92 0.89
CA GLY A 123 12.26 -2.23 1.97
C GLY A 123 11.48 -2.21 3.30
N GLY A 124 11.13 -3.40 3.80
CA GLY A 124 10.44 -3.56 5.07
C GLY A 124 8.96 -3.15 5.01
N TYR A 125 8.28 -3.53 3.93
CA TYR A 125 6.85 -3.26 3.74
C TYR A 125 6.49 -1.77 3.76
N ALA A 126 7.40 -0.96 3.22
CA ALA A 126 7.27 0.48 3.13
C ALA A 126 6.37 0.93 1.97
N HIS A 127 6.19 2.24 1.86
CA HIS A 127 5.58 2.89 0.71
C HIS A 127 6.36 2.60 -0.59
N GLY A 128 5.65 2.36 -1.68
CA GLY A 128 6.25 2.14 -2.99
C GLY A 128 7.07 3.34 -3.49
N HIS A 129 8.02 3.05 -4.38
CA HIS A 129 8.95 4.06 -4.92
C HIS A 129 8.59 4.44 -6.34
N SER A 130 8.99 5.64 -6.75
CA SER A 130 8.88 6.06 -8.15
C SER A 130 9.80 5.24 -9.06
N ARG A 131 9.26 4.72 -10.17
CA ARG A 131 9.95 3.93 -11.18
C ARG A 131 9.48 4.31 -12.58
N ASP A 132 10.28 3.96 -13.57
CA ASP A 132 10.00 4.26 -14.98
C ASP A 132 9.30 3.10 -15.71
N ASN A 133 9.16 1.96 -15.07
CA ASN A 133 8.61 0.75 -15.70
C ASN A 133 7.84 -0.13 -14.70
N MET A 134 7.05 -1.05 -15.25
CA MET A 134 6.28 -2.04 -14.53
C MET A 134 6.96 -3.41 -14.66
N ASP A 135 8.19 -3.56 -14.16
CA ASP A 135 8.86 -4.87 -14.15
C ASP A 135 8.24 -5.77 -13.06
N PRO A 136 7.47 -6.79 -13.44
CA PRO A 136 6.80 -7.67 -12.47
C PRO A 136 7.76 -8.60 -11.73
N VAL A 137 9.01 -8.71 -12.20
CA VAL A 137 10.03 -9.61 -11.61
C VAL A 137 10.88 -8.89 -10.58
N LYS A 138 11.17 -7.62 -10.82
CA LYS A 138 12.07 -6.84 -9.94
C LYS A 138 11.36 -6.12 -8.81
N GLY A 139 10.03 -6.11 -8.81
CA GLY A 139 9.23 -5.34 -7.87
C GLY A 139 9.53 -3.84 -7.93
N ASN A 140 8.54 -3.04 -8.11
CA ASN A 140 8.71 -1.59 -8.22
C ASN A 140 7.77 -0.79 -7.32
N GLY A 141 6.99 -1.48 -6.48
CA GLY A 141 6.07 -0.82 -5.58
C GLY A 141 4.86 -0.18 -6.26
N TYR A 142 4.60 -0.48 -7.53
CA TYR A 142 3.46 0.08 -8.26
C TYR A 142 2.37 -0.95 -8.56
N ILE A 143 1.15 -0.47 -8.43
CA ILE A 143 -0.08 -1.09 -8.88
C ILE A 143 -0.64 -0.21 -10.01
N VAL A 144 -1.23 -0.83 -11.01
CA VAL A 144 -1.92 -0.14 -12.09
C VAL A 144 -3.41 -0.37 -11.92
N SER A 145 -4.17 0.70 -11.83
CA SER A 145 -5.63 0.67 -11.85
C SER A 145 -6.16 1.17 -13.18
N VAL A 146 -7.14 0.45 -13.73
CA VAL A 146 -7.76 0.75 -15.02
C VAL A 146 -9.25 0.99 -14.81
N TYR A 147 -9.70 2.19 -15.18
CA TYR A 147 -11.08 2.63 -14.95
C TYR A 147 -11.81 2.93 -16.24
N THR A 148 -13.12 2.82 -16.22
CA THR A 148 -13.98 3.54 -17.17
C THR A 148 -13.94 5.02 -16.84
N PRO A 149 -13.63 5.92 -17.81
CA PRO A 149 -13.65 7.34 -17.56
C PRO A 149 -15.02 7.79 -17.04
N ASP A 150 -14.98 8.62 -16.02
CA ASP A 150 -16.20 9.15 -15.44
C ASP A 150 -16.90 10.16 -16.38
N ALA A 151 -18.19 10.37 -16.11
CA ALA A 151 -18.90 11.50 -16.70
C ALA A 151 -18.21 12.82 -16.29
N PRO A 152 -18.23 13.87 -17.13
CA PRO A 152 -17.66 15.17 -16.79
C PRO A 152 -18.16 15.65 -15.42
N GLY A 153 -17.24 15.96 -14.51
CA GLY A 153 -17.53 16.40 -13.16
C GLY A 153 -17.62 15.28 -12.09
N SER A 154 -17.54 14.02 -12.48
CA SER A 154 -17.34 12.91 -11.56
C SER A 154 -15.85 12.78 -11.18
N ASN A 155 -15.55 12.30 -9.98
CA ASN A 155 -14.18 12.26 -9.47
C ASN A 155 -13.60 10.84 -9.44
N ASN A 156 -14.42 9.83 -9.71
CA ASN A 156 -14.02 8.43 -9.57
C ASN A 156 -14.52 7.63 -10.78
N GLY A 157 -13.60 7.11 -11.56
CA GLY A 157 -13.91 6.08 -12.53
C GLY A 157 -14.28 4.78 -11.81
N LYS A 158 -15.08 3.95 -12.46
CA LYS A 158 -15.33 2.60 -11.97
C LYS A 158 -14.27 1.66 -12.57
N PRO A 159 -13.76 0.68 -11.83
CA PRO A 159 -12.95 -0.39 -12.41
C PRO A 159 -13.66 -0.98 -13.64
N ILE A 160 -12.91 -1.34 -14.65
CA ILE A 160 -13.48 -1.95 -15.85
C ILE A 160 -13.82 -3.42 -15.59
N ASP A 161 -14.90 -3.92 -16.16
CA ASP A 161 -15.37 -5.30 -15.95
C ASP A 161 -14.41 -6.38 -16.49
N GLN A 162 -13.48 -5.99 -17.37
CA GLN A 162 -12.51 -6.90 -17.98
C GLN A 162 -11.34 -7.25 -17.05
N LEU A 163 -11.13 -6.49 -15.97
CA LEU A 163 -10.04 -6.66 -15.03
C LEU A 163 -10.56 -6.69 -13.60
N THR A 164 -9.77 -7.28 -12.71
CA THR A 164 -9.95 -7.12 -11.27
C THR A 164 -9.52 -5.72 -10.83
N THR A 165 -9.91 -5.30 -9.63
CA THR A 165 -9.57 -3.96 -9.07
C THR A 165 -8.06 -3.71 -9.13
N PHE A 166 -7.25 -4.68 -8.76
CA PHE A 166 -5.81 -4.67 -8.97
C PHE A 166 -5.47 -5.45 -10.24
N THR A 167 -4.82 -4.78 -11.18
CA THR A 167 -4.47 -5.41 -12.46
C THR A 167 -3.48 -6.55 -12.28
N MET A 168 -3.89 -7.76 -12.62
CA MET A 168 -3.02 -8.94 -12.61
C MET A 168 -2.01 -8.86 -13.76
N LEU A 169 -0.72 -8.89 -13.45
CA LEU A 169 0.38 -8.71 -14.40
C LEU A 169 1.22 -9.94 -14.62
N GLN A 170 0.88 -11.05 -13.95
CA GLN A 170 1.56 -12.33 -14.08
C GLN A 170 0.54 -13.44 -14.28
N ALA A 171 0.96 -14.49 -14.95
CA ALA A 171 0.19 -15.70 -15.12
C ALA A 171 1.10 -16.92 -15.09
N VAL A 172 0.52 -18.06 -14.77
CA VAL A 172 1.17 -19.38 -14.87
C VAL A 172 1.09 -19.87 -16.32
N GLU A 173 2.20 -20.38 -16.85
CA GLU A 173 2.19 -21.00 -18.19
C GLU A 173 1.15 -22.13 -18.24
N PRO A 174 0.35 -22.24 -19.30
CA PRO A 174 0.41 -21.55 -20.58
C PRO A 174 -0.38 -20.24 -20.67
N PHE A 175 -0.96 -19.77 -19.58
CA PHE A 175 -1.80 -18.58 -19.58
C PHE A 175 -1.00 -17.30 -19.78
N LEU A 176 -1.66 -16.30 -20.35
CA LEU A 176 -1.14 -14.93 -20.45
C LEU A 176 -1.74 -14.09 -19.33
N PRO A 177 -0.99 -13.15 -18.75
CA PRO A 177 -1.59 -12.24 -17.77
C PRO A 177 -2.68 -11.39 -18.41
N PRO A 178 -3.71 -10.96 -17.66
CA PRO A 178 -4.77 -10.08 -18.17
C PRO A 178 -4.27 -8.85 -18.90
N VAL A 179 -3.13 -8.29 -18.44
CA VAL A 179 -2.42 -7.21 -19.13
C VAL A 179 -0.95 -7.59 -19.27
N ASP A 180 -0.40 -7.45 -20.47
CA ASP A 180 1.03 -7.64 -20.74
C ASP A 180 1.83 -6.49 -20.12
N PRO A 181 2.60 -6.73 -19.04
CA PRO A 181 3.34 -5.67 -18.34
C PRO A 181 4.43 -5.02 -19.20
N LYS A 182 4.92 -5.71 -20.23
CA LYS A 182 5.95 -5.17 -21.14
C LYS A 182 5.44 -4.03 -22.00
N GLN A 183 4.12 -3.94 -22.18
CA GLN A 183 3.48 -2.87 -22.97
C GLN A 183 3.00 -1.70 -22.10
N ILE A 184 3.13 -1.78 -20.78
CA ILE A 184 2.79 -0.68 -19.86
C ILE A 184 3.93 0.34 -19.91
N LYS A 185 3.60 1.58 -20.24
CA LYS A 185 4.56 2.68 -20.30
C LYS A 185 4.25 3.72 -19.23
N ILE A 186 5.18 3.96 -18.33
CA ILE A 186 5.15 5.06 -17.37
C ILE A 186 5.98 6.20 -17.93
N THR A 187 5.46 7.41 -17.86
CA THR A 187 6.17 8.64 -18.28
C THR A 187 6.05 9.67 -17.18
N TRP A 188 7.18 10.19 -16.72
CA TRP A 188 7.26 11.27 -15.75
C TRP A 188 7.29 12.62 -16.47
N HIS A 189 6.47 13.53 -16.01
CA HIS A 189 6.34 14.88 -16.56
C HIS A 189 6.66 15.91 -15.49
N ASP A 190 7.50 16.86 -15.80
CA ASP A 190 7.72 18.02 -14.95
C ASP A 190 6.53 18.97 -15.00
N VAL A 191 6.16 19.51 -13.86
CA VAL A 191 5.19 20.59 -13.77
C VAL A 191 5.90 21.88 -14.17
N THR A 192 5.42 22.53 -15.21
CA THR A 192 5.99 23.80 -15.70
C THR A 192 5.39 25.02 -15.01
N SER A 193 4.16 24.90 -14.51
CA SER A 193 3.44 25.91 -13.75
C SER A 193 2.36 25.28 -12.90
N MET A 194 2.15 25.80 -11.70
CA MET A 194 1.05 25.38 -10.84
C MET A 194 -0.27 25.99 -11.32
N GLU A 195 -1.36 25.22 -11.31
CA GLU A 195 -2.71 25.71 -11.66
C GLU A 195 -3.18 26.84 -10.73
N SER A 196 -2.73 26.82 -9.49
CA SER A 196 -2.97 27.89 -8.53
C SER A 196 -2.36 29.24 -8.92
N GLY A 197 -1.39 29.24 -9.85
CA GLY A 197 -0.63 30.41 -10.25
C GLY A 197 0.51 30.78 -9.30
N LEU A 198 0.79 29.96 -8.27
CA LEU A 198 1.94 30.18 -7.39
C LEU A 198 3.25 29.95 -8.15
N PRO A 199 4.27 30.80 -7.95
CA PRO A 199 5.61 30.53 -8.43
C PRO A 199 6.17 29.23 -7.82
N MET A 200 6.98 28.49 -8.59
CA MET A 200 7.72 27.33 -8.10
C MET A 200 9.03 27.76 -7.40
N GLN A 201 8.91 28.78 -6.60
CA GLN A 201 9.97 29.41 -5.82
C GLN A 201 9.34 30.07 -4.61
N PHE A 202 9.86 29.82 -3.42
CA PHE A 202 9.42 30.48 -2.20
C PHE A 202 9.78 31.99 -2.21
N PRO A 203 9.12 32.81 -1.38
CA PRO A 203 9.39 34.25 -1.32
C PRO A 203 10.85 34.61 -1.00
N ASP A 204 11.59 33.73 -0.33
CA ASP A 204 13.01 33.91 0.00
C ASP A 204 13.97 33.49 -1.13
N GLY A 205 13.46 32.97 -2.23
CA GLY A 205 14.23 32.58 -3.41
C GLY A 205 14.56 31.08 -3.50
N GLU A 206 14.28 30.28 -2.48
CA GLU A 206 14.45 28.82 -2.55
C GLU A 206 13.49 28.22 -3.58
N LYS A 207 14.00 27.38 -4.49
CA LYS A 207 13.21 26.77 -5.55
C LYS A 207 12.77 25.35 -5.16
N PHE A 208 11.62 24.94 -5.67
CA PHE A 208 11.16 23.56 -5.64
C PHE A 208 10.66 23.15 -7.03
N SER A 209 10.58 21.87 -7.29
CA SER A 209 10.01 21.33 -8.53
C SER A 209 8.95 20.28 -8.20
N LEU A 210 8.01 20.09 -9.10
CA LEU A 210 6.96 19.09 -8.99
C LEU A 210 6.97 18.23 -10.25
N ARG A 211 6.60 16.96 -10.12
CA ARG A 211 6.44 16.04 -11.26
C ARG A 211 5.22 15.14 -11.03
N TYR A 212 4.65 14.62 -12.11
CA TYR A 212 3.55 13.68 -12.06
C TYR A 212 3.73 12.56 -13.08
N PRO A 213 3.22 11.33 -12.83
CA PRO A 213 3.27 10.26 -13.80
C PRO A 213 2.08 10.29 -14.75
N SER A 214 2.27 9.77 -15.95
CA SER A 214 1.21 9.26 -16.81
C SER A 214 1.49 7.81 -17.16
N VAL A 215 0.44 7.01 -17.29
CA VAL A 215 0.55 5.59 -17.62
C VAL A 215 -0.26 5.33 -18.88
N ALA A 216 0.34 4.64 -19.83
CA ALA A 216 -0.32 4.22 -21.05
C ALA A 216 -0.27 2.69 -21.17
N ILE A 217 -1.42 2.09 -21.44
CA ILE A 217 -1.60 0.68 -21.78
C ILE A 217 -2.29 0.66 -23.14
N PRO A 218 -1.64 0.20 -24.22
CA PRO A 218 -2.32 0.08 -25.50
C PRO A 218 -3.34 -1.05 -25.45
N GLN A 219 -4.42 -0.94 -26.23
CA GLN A 219 -5.48 -1.98 -26.29
C GLN A 219 -4.92 -3.36 -26.64
N SER A 220 -3.83 -3.43 -27.42
CA SER A 220 -3.14 -4.69 -27.76
C SER A 220 -2.60 -5.45 -26.54
N ALA A 221 -2.30 -4.73 -25.45
CA ALA A 221 -1.74 -5.32 -24.22
C ALA A 221 -2.76 -6.15 -23.42
N PHE A 222 -4.07 -5.93 -23.64
CA PHE A 222 -5.10 -6.65 -22.91
C PHE A 222 -5.32 -8.05 -23.51
N ASN A 223 -5.20 -9.05 -22.68
CA ASN A 223 -5.48 -10.45 -22.99
C ASN A 223 -6.87 -10.84 -22.48
N THR A 224 -7.87 -10.06 -22.82
CA THR A 224 -9.28 -10.22 -22.46
C THR A 224 -10.16 -10.24 -23.70
N ASP A 225 -11.35 -10.82 -23.62
CA ASP A 225 -12.38 -10.82 -24.65
C ASP A 225 -13.76 -10.52 -24.01
N PRO A 226 -14.35 -9.34 -24.23
CA PRO A 226 -13.85 -8.25 -25.09
C PRO A 226 -12.63 -7.51 -24.50
N LYS A 227 -11.83 -6.91 -25.38
CA LYS A 227 -10.82 -5.96 -24.96
C LYS A 227 -11.46 -4.63 -24.54
N PRO A 228 -10.91 -3.94 -23.51
CA PRO A 228 -11.42 -2.62 -23.15
C PRO A 228 -11.30 -1.62 -24.32
N SER A 229 -12.30 -0.75 -24.48
CA SER A 229 -12.30 0.27 -25.55
C SER A 229 -12.31 1.70 -25.02
N ASN A 230 -12.85 1.91 -23.81
CA ASN A 230 -12.93 3.22 -23.18
C ASN A 230 -12.43 3.12 -21.74
N TYR A 231 -11.19 3.49 -21.50
CA TYR A 231 -10.55 3.36 -20.19
C TYR A 231 -9.49 4.45 -19.99
N GLU A 232 -9.25 4.73 -18.73
CA GLU A 232 -8.12 5.51 -18.23
C GLU A 232 -7.28 4.66 -17.31
N VAL A 233 -6.02 5.04 -17.14
CA VAL A 233 -5.05 4.30 -16.32
C VAL A 233 -4.44 5.24 -15.30
N ARG A 234 -4.34 4.78 -14.07
CA ARG A 234 -3.67 5.48 -12.97
C ARG A 234 -2.66 4.58 -12.29
N LEU A 235 -1.65 5.22 -11.73
CA LEU A 235 -0.58 4.57 -11.00
C LEU A 235 -0.84 4.72 -9.51
N ILE A 236 -0.71 3.61 -8.78
CA ILE A 236 -0.84 3.58 -7.33
C ILE A 236 0.45 3.02 -6.76
N ALA A 237 1.07 3.74 -5.83
CA ALA A 237 2.17 3.21 -5.02
C ALA A 237 1.62 2.39 -3.87
N SER A 238 2.30 1.32 -3.48
CA SER A 238 1.88 0.49 -2.35
C SER A 238 1.85 1.29 -1.04
N CYS A 239 0.90 0.97 -0.18
CA CYS A 239 0.77 1.56 1.16
C CYS A 239 1.81 0.97 2.12
N ASN A 240 2.12 1.68 3.21
CA ASN A 240 2.88 1.11 4.34
C ASN A 240 2.05 0.09 5.10
N PHE A 241 2.70 -0.95 5.61
CA PHE A 241 2.04 -1.92 6.51
C PHE A 241 2.17 -1.59 7.99
N GLN A 242 3.10 -0.72 8.36
CA GLN A 242 3.33 -0.36 9.76
C GLN A 242 2.06 0.20 10.41
N GLY A 243 1.64 -0.43 11.50
CA GLY A 243 0.52 0.02 12.31
C GLY A 243 -0.88 -0.26 11.77
N LEU A 244 -1.03 -1.10 10.75
CA LEU A 244 -2.36 -1.44 10.19
C LEU A 244 -3.29 -2.03 11.27
N GLY A 245 -2.79 -2.91 12.16
CA GLY A 245 -3.58 -3.44 13.27
C GLY A 245 -4.09 -2.38 14.24
N LEU A 246 -3.36 -1.28 14.42
CA LEU A 246 -3.81 -0.13 15.23
C LEU A 246 -4.93 0.65 14.54
N ILE A 247 -4.85 0.82 13.22
CA ILE A 247 -5.92 1.45 12.43
C ILE A 247 -7.17 0.58 12.44
N ASP A 248 -7.00 -0.72 12.32
CA ASP A 248 -8.08 -1.71 12.38
C ASP A 248 -8.81 -1.70 13.74
N ALA A 249 -8.11 -1.36 14.81
CA ALA A 249 -8.65 -1.25 16.16
C ALA A 249 -9.42 0.05 16.46
N ILE A 250 -9.42 1.03 15.53
CA ILE A 250 -10.24 2.26 15.66
C ILE A 250 -11.71 1.88 15.46
N SER A 251 -12.59 2.36 16.34
CA SER A 251 -14.02 2.02 16.27
C SER A 251 -14.72 2.70 15.07
N ASN A 252 -15.73 2.02 14.51
CA ASN A 252 -16.59 2.63 13.50
C ASN A 252 -17.30 3.89 14.03
N GLU A 253 -17.65 3.90 15.31
CA GLU A 253 -18.30 5.04 15.95
C GLU A 253 -17.40 6.29 15.95
N ASP A 254 -16.10 6.12 16.21
CA ASP A 254 -15.18 7.26 16.23
C ASP A 254 -14.85 7.75 14.81
N LEU A 255 -14.74 6.84 13.83
CA LEU A 255 -14.63 7.23 12.42
C LEU A 255 -15.87 7.97 11.93
N LYS A 256 -17.07 7.49 12.29
CA LYS A 256 -18.32 8.16 11.96
C LYS A 256 -18.36 9.57 12.54
N LYS A 257 -17.99 9.75 13.82
CA LYS A 257 -17.88 11.08 14.45
C LYS A 257 -16.91 11.99 13.71
N GLN A 258 -15.81 11.42 13.16
CA GLN A 258 -14.87 12.20 12.38
C GLN A 258 -15.49 12.71 11.08
N TYR A 259 -16.16 11.84 10.30
CA TYR A 259 -16.92 12.26 9.12
C TYR A 259 -17.96 13.34 9.45
N GLU A 260 -18.73 13.15 10.53
CA GLU A 260 -19.75 14.10 10.98
C GLU A 260 -19.14 15.45 11.41
N ALA A 261 -17.98 15.43 12.03
CA ALA A 261 -17.31 16.65 12.46
C ALA A 261 -16.81 17.46 11.26
N GLU A 262 -16.15 16.81 10.30
CA GLU A 262 -15.56 17.47 9.14
C GLU A 262 -16.60 17.88 8.10
N GLY A 263 -17.59 17.02 7.84
CA GLY A 263 -18.66 17.30 6.90
C GLY A 263 -19.50 18.55 7.23
N LYS A 264 -19.36 19.13 8.45
CA LYS A 264 -19.95 20.42 8.81
C LYS A 264 -19.23 21.59 8.14
N TYR A 265 -17.95 21.47 7.85
CA TYR A 265 -17.10 22.59 7.44
C TYR A 265 -16.57 22.46 6.03
N VAL A 266 -16.41 21.22 5.53
CA VAL A 266 -15.90 20.94 4.20
C VAL A 266 -16.83 19.98 3.45
N GLU A 267 -16.78 20.01 2.12
CA GLU A 267 -17.34 18.98 1.27
C GLU A 267 -16.48 17.73 1.39
N LEU A 268 -17.08 16.58 1.67
CA LEU A 268 -16.44 15.28 1.68
C LEU A 268 -16.78 14.52 0.39
N ASN A 269 -16.00 13.46 0.08
CA ASN A 269 -16.22 12.70 -1.14
C ASN A 269 -17.68 12.24 -1.25
N PRO A 270 -18.40 12.67 -2.31
CA PRO A 270 -19.82 12.39 -2.48
C PRO A 270 -20.12 10.90 -2.71
N GLU A 271 -19.12 10.07 -2.96
CA GLU A 271 -19.27 8.62 -2.97
C GLU A 271 -19.61 8.08 -1.58
N PHE A 272 -18.91 8.56 -0.55
CA PHE A 272 -19.03 8.05 0.82
C PHE A 272 -19.90 8.90 1.74
N TRP A 273 -20.11 10.16 1.39
CA TRP A 273 -20.80 11.13 2.24
C TRP A 273 -21.89 11.90 1.49
N ASP A 274 -23.08 11.96 2.06
CA ASP A 274 -24.13 12.86 1.57
C ASP A 274 -23.90 14.26 2.13
N ASN A 275 -23.41 15.15 1.27
CA ASN A 275 -23.12 16.53 1.65
C ASN A 275 -24.38 17.37 1.96
N THR A 276 -25.58 16.89 1.63
CA THR A 276 -26.85 17.54 1.92
C THR A 276 -27.39 17.12 3.28
N THR A 277 -27.53 15.82 3.51
CA THR A 277 -28.06 15.26 4.76
C THR A 277 -27.02 15.16 5.86
N LYS A 278 -25.73 15.31 5.53
CA LYS A 278 -24.59 15.18 6.44
C LYS A 278 -24.50 13.79 7.10
N THR A 279 -24.67 12.77 6.28
CA THR A 279 -24.65 11.36 6.72
C THR A 279 -23.73 10.50 5.83
N LEU A 280 -23.21 9.42 6.39
CA LEU A 280 -22.51 8.38 5.62
C LEU A 280 -23.47 7.66 4.68
N LYS A 281 -23.03 7.44 3.45
CA LYS A 281 -23.72 6.62 2.45
C LYS A 281 -23.38 5.14 2.61
N ASP A 282 -24.12 4.27 1.94
CA ASP A 282 -23.86 2.83 1.95
C ASP A 282 -22.48 2.49 1.38
N ASP A 283 -22.01 3.22 0.37
CA ASP A 283 -20.69 3.03 -0.23
C ASP A 283 -19.51 3.32 0.72
N ALA A 284 -19.76 4.00 1.85
CA ALA A 284 -18.75 4.19 2.90
C ALA A 284 -18.51 2.93 3.74
N TRP A 285 -19.31 1.89 3.54
CA TRP A 285 -19.24 0.66 4.32
C TRP A 285 -18.76 -0.50 3.46
N ALA A 286 -17.85 -1.30 3.99
CA ALA A 286 -17.51 -2.61 3.49
C ALA A 286 -18.09 -3.67 4.42
N SER A 287 -18.41 -4.83 3.88
CA SER A 287 -18.85 -5.98 4.68
C SER A 287 -17.71 -6.99 4.78
N ASP A 288 -17.49 -7.56 5.97
CA ASP A 288 -16.64 -8.70 6.12
C ASP A 288 -17.30 -9.98 5.57
N TYR A 289 -16.54 -11.08 5.59
CA TYR A 289 -17.02 -12.40 5.15
C TYR A 289 -18.32 -12.86 5.87
N PHE A 290 -18.59 -12.36 7.06
CA PHE A 290 -19.78 -12.70 7.86
C PHE A 290 -20.91 -11.68 7.76
N GLY A 291 -20.78 -10.67 6.90
CA GLY A 291 -21.77 -9.61 6.69
C GLY A 291 -21.74 -8.51 7.76
N ASN A 292 -20.73 -8.47 8.64
CA ASN A 292 -20.55 -7.33 9.53
C ASN A 292 -20.06 -6.12 8.71
N LYS A 293 -20.60 -4.94 9.04
CA LYS A 293 -20.26 -3.71 8.32
C LYS A 293 -19.20 -2.90 9.05
N PHE A 294 -18.20 -2.44 8.29
CA PHE A 294 -17.11 -1.59 8.75
C PHE A 294 -16.99 -0.36 7.86
N ILE A 295 -16.75 0.81 8.46
CA ILE A 295 -16.44 2.01 7.69
C ILE A 295 -15.08 1.79 7.00
N LYS A 296 -15.05 2.02 5.71
CA LYS A 296 -13.86 1.89 4.86
C LYS A 296 -12.74 2.82 5.37
N ARG A 297 -11.55 2.27 5.55
CA ARG A 297 -10.40 2.96 6.14
C ARG A 297 -9.05 2.58 5.54
N PHE A 298 -9.00 1.48 4.80
CA PHE A 298 -7.78 0.96 4.17
C PHE A 298 -7.74 1.33 2.70
N ASN A 299 -6.55 1.24 2.11
CA ASN A 299 -6.21 1.64 0.75
C ASN A 299 -6.43 3.15 0.48
N TYR A 300 -5.85 3.67 -0.60
CA TYR A 300 -6.07 5.07 -0.99
C TYR A 300 -7.49 5.30 -1.46
N ASP A 301 -8.08 4.26 -2.03
CA ASP A 301 -9.42 4.24 -2.63
C ASP A 301 -10.51 4.01 -1.59
N LEU A 302 -10.14 3.73 -0.32
CA LEU A 302 -11.07 3.31 0.73
C LEU A 302 -11.89 2.08 0.29
N LEU A 303 -11.21 1.00 -0.09
CA LEU A 303 -11.86 -0.22 -0.54
C LEU A 303 -12.40 -1.03 0.65
N ASP A 304 -11.61 -1.15 1.73
CA ASP A 304 -11.88 -2.07 2.82
C ASP A 304 -12.00 -1.42 4.18
N GLY A 305 -12.80 -2.06 5.04
CA GLY A 305 -13.11 -1.58 6.39
C GLY A 305 -12.41 -2.33 7.51
N CYS A 306 -11.90 -3.55 7.26
CA CYS A 306 -11.13 -4.34 8.22
C CYS A 306 -10.04 -5.16 7.53
N LEU A 307 -8.96 -5.48 8.26
CA LEU A 307 -7.80 -6.17 7.68
C LEU A 307 -8.06 -7.61 7.26
N GLU A 308 -8.98 -8.32 7.92
CA GLU A 308 -9.32 -9.69 7.51
C GLU A 308 -9.99 -9.73 6.12
N ASN A 309 -10.60 -8.62 5.72
CA ASN A 309 -11.24 -8.49 4.42
C ASN A 309 -10.28 -7.89 3.37
N ASP A 310 -9.37 -7.01 3.82
CA ASP A 310 -8.30 -6.38 3.02
C ASP A 310 -7.06 -7.28 2.94
N VAL A 311 -7.23 -8.58 2.91
CA VAL A 311 -6.06 -9.45 2.79
C VAL A 311 -5.70 -9.59 1.33
N ALA A 312 -4.62 -8.94 0.94
CA ALA A 312 -3.99 -9.01 -0.38
C ALA A 312 -3.84 -10.43 -0.97
N LEU A 313 -3.90 -11.45 -0.13
CA LEU A 313 -3.85 -12.83 -0.54
C LEU A 313 -5.03 -13.28 -1.39
N TRP A 314 -6.21 -12.72 -1.17
CA TRP A 314 -7.41 -13.10 -1.92
C TRP A 314 -7.39 -12.51 -3.32
N ASP A 315 -7.05 -11.23 -3.40
CA ASP A 315 -7.16 -10.48 -4.64
C ASP A 315 -5.89 -10.55 -5.49
N GLU A 316 -4.73 -10.81 -4.87
CA GLU A 316 -3.44 -10.69 -5.55
C GLU A 316 -2.74 -12.02 -5.81
N LEU A 317 -2.96 -13.03 -4.98
CA LEU A 317 -2.25 -14.31 -5.06
C LEU A 317 -3.13 -15.51 -5.44
N ASN A 318 -4.44 -15.33 -5.55
CA ASN A 318 -5.34 -16.42 -5.92
C ASN A 318 -5.24 -17.65 -4.99
N VAL A 319 -5.10 -17.42 -3.70
CA VAL A 319 -4.91 -18.49 -2.72
C VAL A 319 -6.23 -19.12 -2.34
N LEU A 320 -6.31 -20.44 -2.37
CA LEU A 320 -7.49 -21.21 -2.01
C LEU A 320 -7.37 -21.74 -0.58
N ARG A 321 -8.36 -21.43 0.26
CA ARG A 321 -8.52 -22.00 1.58
C ARG A 321 -9.68 -23.03 1.60
N SER A 322 -9.79 -23.78 2.70
CA SER A 322 -10.85 -24.77 2.87
C SER A 322 -12.26 -24.16 2.88
N ASP A 323 -12.41 -22.95 3.35
CA ASP A 323 -13.67 -22.23 3.54
C ASP A 323 -13.83 -21.00 2.63
N ILE A 324 -12.75 -20.55 1.98
CA ILE A 324 -12.76 -19.43 1.05
C ILE A 324 -12.27 -19.90 -0.31
N LYS A 325 -13.13 -19.79 -1.27
CA LYS A 325 -12.93 -20.26 -2.64
C LYS A 325 -12.91 -19.06 -3.55
N HIS A 326 -11.72 -18.63 -3.90
CA HIS A 326 -11.53 -17.42 -4.70
C HIS A 326 -10.53 -17.68 -5.81
N ILE A 327 -10.90 -17.32 -7.02
CA ILE A 327 -10.01 -17.25 -8.17
C ILE A 327 -10.06 -15.81 -8.67
N CYS A 328 -8.97 -15.10 -8.53
CA CYS A 328 -8.87 -13.69 -8.89
C CYS A 328 -8.72 -13.52 -10.40
N SER A 329 -9.80 -13.76 -11.12
CA SER A 329 -9.88 -13.65 -12.58
C SER A 329 -11.24 -13.13 -13.01
N THR A 330 -11.36 -12.73 -14.27
CA THR A 330 -12.60 -12.23 -14.85
C THR A 330 -13.08 -13.16 -15.97
N GLU A 331 -14.38 -13.15 -16.23
CA GLU A 331 -14.96 -13.89 -17.37
C GLU A 331 -14.31 -13.49 -18.69
N ALA A 332 -14.02 -12.20 -18.88
CA ALA A 332 -13.39 -11.70 -20.09
C ALA A 332 -11.97 -12.27 -20.30
N TRP A 333 -11.20 -12.44 -19.21
CA TRP A 333 -9.90 -13.09 -19.29
C TRP A 333 -10.02 -14.60 -19.49
N ALA A 334 -10.90 -15.26 -18.75
CA ALA A 334 -11.16 -16.70 -18.89
C ALA A 334 -11.58 -17.07 -20.32
N LYS A 335 -12.46 -16.27 -20.93
CA LYS A 335 -12.87 -16.42 -22.32
C LYS A 335 -11.69 -16.29 -23.29
N ALA A 336 -10.89 -15.22 -23.12
CA ALA A 336 -9.71 -15.02 -23.96
C ALA A 336 -8.71 -16.19 -23.87
N MET A 337 -8.48 -16.73 -22.66
CA MET A 337 -7.58 -17.88 -22.47
C MET A 337 -8.15 -19.17 -23.05
N SER A 338 -9.45 -19.43 -22.90
CA SER A 338 -10.10 -20.62 -23.46
C SER A 338 -10.12 -20.65 -24.99
N GLU A 339 -10.07 -19.49 -25.63
CA GLU A 339 -10.03 -19.37 -27.10
C GLU A 339 -8.59 -19.20 -27.63
N ASN A 340 -7.58 -19.11 -26.77
CA ASN A 340 -6.19 -18.90 -27.18
C ASN A 340 -5.56 -20.18 -27.71
N ASN A 341 -5.20 -20.20 -29.00
CA ASN A 341 -4.61 -21.38 -29.65
C ASN A 341 -3.32 -21.85 -28.95
N ASN A 342 -2.45 -20.96 -28.48
CA ASN A 342 -1.22 -21.37 -27.82
C ASN A 342 -1.51 -22.06 -26.47
N VAL A 343 -2.52 -21.61 -25.73
CA VAL A 343 -2.99 -22.27 -24.50
C VAL A 343 -3.52 -23.66 -24.81
N ILE A 344 -4.39 -23.77 -25.82
CA ILE A 344 -4.99 -25.03 -26.21
C ILE A 344 -3.92 -26.03 -26.72
N ASP A 345 -3.00 -25.58 -27.57
CA ASP A 345 -1.92 -26.41 -28.12
C ASP A 345 -0.98 -26.90 -27.02
N TYR A 346 -0.64 -26.04 -26.08
CA TYR A 346 0.20 -26.43 -24.92
C TYR A 346 -0.48 -27.54 -24.09
N ILE A 347 -1.75 -27.36 -23.74
CA ILE A 347 -2.49 -28.33 -22.94
C ILE A 347 -2.67 -29.64 -23.72
N GLN A 348 -2.89 -29.58 -25.02
CA GLN A 348 -3.02 -30.77 -25.87
C GLN A 348 -1.71 -31.57 -25.92
N GLN A 349 -0.56 -30.89 -25.92
CA GLN A 349 0.77 -31.52 -25.97
C GLN A 349 1.23 -32.08 -24.63
N HIS A 350 0.95 -31.35 -23.53
CA HIS A 350 1.49 -31.67 -22.21
C HIS A 350 0.48 -32.31 -21.27
N GLY A 351 -0.79 -32.38 -21.66
CA GLY A 351 -1.89 -32.85 -20.83
C GLY A 351 -2.30 -31.81 -19.77
N SER A 352 -3.29 -32.17 -18.96
CA SER A 352 -3.81 -31.34 -17.87
C SER A 352 -2.92 -31.35 -16.61
N ASN A 353 -1.93 -32.20 -16.58
CA ASN A 353 -1.01 -32.38 -15.47
C ASN A 353 0.37 -31.82 -15.85
N PRO A 354 0.77 -30.68 -15.62
CA PRO A 354 1.26 -30.15 -14.35
C PRO A 354 0.50 -28.92 -13.82
N LEU A 355 -0.56 -28.52 -14.45
CA LEU A 355 -1.33 -27.37 -14.03
C LEU A 355 -2.52 -27.84 -13.22
N SER A 356 -2.49 -27.65 -11.93
CA SER A 356 -3.61 -27.91 -11.01
C SER A 356 -4.89 -27.15 -11.39
N TYR A 357 -4.77 -26.17 -12.28
CA TYR A 357 -5.88 -25.35 -12.78
C TYR A 357 -6.50 -25.82 -14.09
N VAL A 358 -5.96 -26.85 -14.75
CA VAL A 358 -6.56 -27.43 -15.94
C VAL A 358 -7.00 -28.85 -15.62
N HIS A 359 -8.22 -28.97 -15.16
CA HIS A 359 -8.76 -30.26 -14.77
C HIS A 359 -9.03 -31.15 -15.98
N PRO A 360 -8.67 -32.47 -15.93
CA PRO A 360 -8.85 -33.39 -17.04
C PRO A 360 -10.31 -33.69 -17.37
N TYR A 361 -11.25 -33.24 -16.56
CA TYR A 361 -12.65 -33.66 -16.67
C TYR A 361 -13.31 -33.32 -18.01
N TYR A 362 -13.00 -32.15 -18.56
CA TYR A 362 -13.47 -31.78 -19.89
C TYR A 362 -12.43 -32.04 -20.98
N ASN A 363 -11.24 -32.45 -20.60
CA ASN A 363 -10.16 -32.72 -21.52
C ASN A 363 -10.32 -34.17 -22.06
N ASP A 364 -11.13 -34.33 -23.10
CA ASP A 364 -11.28 -35.53 -23.85
C ASP A 364 -10.21 -35.70 -24.96
N GLY A 365 -9.17 -34.83 -24.91
CA GLY A 365 -8.11 -34.76 -25.93
C GLY A 365 -8.48 -33.92 -27.14
N THR A 366 -9.71 -33.44 -27.22
CA THR A 366 -10.16 -32.58 -28.32
C THR A 366 -9.94 -31.10 -27.96
N ARG A 367 -9.77 -30.25 -28.98
CA ARG A 367 -9.65 -28.80 -28.78
C ARG A 367 -10.88 -28.20 -28.09
N GLU A 368 -12.07 -28.67 -28.47
CA GLU A 368 -13.33 -28.22 -27.87
C GLU A 368 -13.46 -28.65 -26.41
N GLY A 369 -13.02 -29.84 -26.04
CA GLY A 369 -12.94 -30.29 -24.66
C GLY A 369 -11.98 -29.44 -23.83
N ILE A 370 -10.80 -29.11 -24.37
CA ILE A 370 -9.82 -28.25 -23.72
C ILE A 370 -10.38 -26.83 -23.52
N LYS A 371 -11.01 -26.22 -24.52
CA LYS A 371 -11.67 -24.92 -24.39
C LYS A 371 -12.68 -24.90 -23.26
N LYS A 372 -13.56 -25.89 -23.21
CA LYS A 372 -14.54 -25.99 -22.11
C LYS A 372 -13.87 -26.12 -20.75
N ALA A 373 -12.84 -26.97 -20.64
CA ALA A 373 -12.11 -27.17 -19.40
C ALA A 373 -11.47 -25.87 -18.91
N VAL A 374 -10.78 -25.13 -19.78
CA VAL A 374 -10.14 -23.87 -19.46
C VAL A 374 -11.17 -22.82 -19.03
N GLY A 375 -12.22 -22.62 -19.85
CA GLY A 375 -13.25 -21.61 -19.53
C GLY A 375 -13.91 -21.85 -18.18
N TYR A 376 -14.29 -23.10 -17.92
CA TYR A 376 -14.95 -23.48 -16.67
C TYR A 376 -14.05 -23.36 -15.43
N LEU A 377 -12.76 -23.66 -15.58
CA LEU A 377 -11.83 -23.61 -14.47
C LEU A 377 -11.40 -22.19 -14.10
N LEU A 378 -11.25 -21.34 -15.11
CA LEU A 378 -10.80 -19.96 -14.89
C LEU A 378 -11.93 -19.02 -14.48
N SER A 379 -13.18 -19.37 -14.76
CA SER A 379 -14.37 -18.63 -14.36
C SER A 379 -15.49 -19.61 -14.00
N PRO A 380 -15.38 -20.32 -12.88
CA PRO A 380 -16.46 -21.20 -12.41
C PRO A 380 -17.68 -20.35 -12.06
N SER A 381 -18.88 -20.89 -12.34
CA SER A 381 -20.11 -20.26 -11.92
C SER A 381 -20.24 -20.25 -10.39
N ASP A 382 -20.95 -19.27 -9.83
CA ASP A 382 -21.09 -19.06 -8.38
C ASP A 382 -21.72 -20.26 -7.63
N ASP A 383 -22.43 -21.13 -8.33
CA ASP A 383 -23.05 -22.34 -7.80
C ASP A 383 -22.09 -23.53 -7.73
N VAL A 384 -20.85 -23.39 -8.22
CA VAL A 384 -19.87 -24.47 -8.22
C VAL A 384 -19.19 -24.58 -6.87
N ASP A 385 -19.42 -25.70 -6.18
CA ASP A 385 -18.61 -26.07 -5.03
C ASP A 385 -17.23 -26.58 -5.47
N LEU A 386 -16.25 -25.69 -5.46
CA LEU A 386 -14.88 -26.00 -5.89
C LEU A 386 -14.20 -27.11 -5.07
N TYR A 387 -14.65 -27.37 -3.83
CA TYR A 387 -14.03 -28.38 -2.96
C TYR A 387 -14.69 -29.75 -3.03
N ASN A 388 -16.02 -29.77 -3.09
CA ASN A 388 -16.77 -31.01 -3.12
C ASN A 388 -17.10 -31.48 -4.55
N ASN A 389 -16.81 -30.63 -5.54
CA ASN A 389 -16.96 -31.02 -6.93
C ASN A 389 -15.84 -32.02 -7.31
N PRO A 390 -16.17 -33.25 -7.69
CA PRO A 390 -15.14 -34.27 -7.99
C PRO A 390 -14.26 -33.92 -9.18
N TYR A 391 -14.62 -32.90 -9.94
CA TYR A 391 -13.89 -32.42 -11.10
C TYR A 391 -12.93 -31.29 -10.79
N PHE A 392 -13.06 -30.67 -9.62
CA PHE A 392 -12.13 -29.67 -9.09
C PHE A 392 -11.39 -30.27 -7.90
N ASN A 393 -10.39 -31.06 -8.16
CA ASN A 393 -9.56 -31.64 -7.09
C ASN A 393 -8.52 -30.63 -6.57
N PHE A 394 -8.97 -29.43 -6.24
CA PHE A 394 -8.13 -28.43 -5.60
C PHE A 394 -7.94 -28.78 -4.13
N LYS A 395 -6.71 -28.98 -3.74
CA LYS A 395 -6.35 -28.97 -2.32
C LYS A 395 -6.26 -27.52 -1.87
N PRO A 396 -6.65 -27.21 -0.62
CA PRO A 396 -6.39 -25.90 -0.05
C PRO A 396 -4.89 -25.57 -0.15
N GLU A 397 -4.58 -24.43 -0.72
CA GLU A 397 -3.21 -23.95 -0.89
C GLU A 397 -2.71 -23.25 0.36
N MET A 398 -3.62 -22.64 1.11
CA MET A 398 -3.36 -22.04 2.41
C MET A 398 -4.13 -22.80 3.49
N THR A 399 -3.41 -23.33 4.47
CA THR A 399 -4.01 -23.92 5.68
C THR A 399 -4.49 -22.82 6.63
N ASP A 400 -5.39 -23.17 7.56
CA ASP A 400 -5.83 -22.26 8.62
C ASP A 400 -4.68 -21.79 9.51
N ASP A 401 -3.70 -22.64 9.75
CA ASP A 401 -2.51 -22.27 10.54
C ASP A 401 -1.62 -21.28 9.77
N ALA A 402 -1.44 -21.48 8.48
CA ALA A 402 -0.72 -20.54 7.61
C ALA A 402 -1.43 -19.18 7.55
N TYR A 403 -2.75 -19.18 7.36
CA TYR A 403 -3.54 -17.93 7.38
C TYR A 403 -3.46 -17.23 8.73
N HIS A 404 -3.52 -17.99 9.84
CA HIS A 404 -3.37 -17.44 11.18
C HIS A 404 -2.02 -16.74 11.36
N ALA A 405 -0.93 -17.40 10.99
CA ALA A 405 0.40 -16.82 11.04
C ALA A 405 0.50 -15.54 10.20
N PHE A 406 -0.03 -15.56 8.98
CA PHE A 406 -0.04 -14.38 8.11
C PHE A 406 -0.83 -13.22 8.72
N MET A 407 -2.03 -13.46 9.27
CA MET A 407 -2.84 -12.42 9.90
C MET A 407 -2.22 -11.86 11.18
N VAL A 408 -1.52 -12.70 11.97
CA VAL A 408 -0.75 -12.24 13.13
C VAL A 408 0.36 -11.31 12.70
N TRP A 409 1.10 -11.66 11.65
CA TRP A 409 2.14 -10.82 11.09
C TRP A 409 1.56 -9.51 10.53
N HIS A 410 0.54 -9.58 9.67
CA HIS A 410 -0.03 -8.42 8.99
C HIS A 410 -0.60 -7.38 9.97
N ARG A 411 -1.22 -7.82 11.08
CA ARG A 411 -1.65 -6.93 12.16
C ARG A 411 -0.54 -6.51 13.10
N GLY A 412 0.57 -7.25 13.11
CA GLY A 412 1.62 -7.19 14.13
C GLY A 412 2.81 -6.31 13.80
N ILE A 413 2.86 -5.66 12.63
CA ILE A 413 4.00 -4.82 12.24
C ILE A 413 3.97 -3.49 13.01
N ALA A 414 5.09 -3.19 13.69
CA ALA A 414 5.20 -2.06 14.61
C ALA A 414 5.38 -0.69 13.92
N ILE A 415 5.09 0.36 14.67
CA ILE A 415 5.48 1.73 14.33
C ILE A 415 6.79 2.05 15.04
N PRO A 416 7.84 2.53 14.36
CA PRO A 416 9.03 3.03 15.02
C PRO A 416 8.70 4.20 15.96
N ARG A 417 9.38 4.28 17.11
CA ARG A 417 9.19 5.39 18.02
C ARG A 417 9.53 6.73 17.37
N ALA A 418 8.91 7.78 17.86
CA ALA A 418 9.26 9.15 17.48
C ALA A 418 10.70 9.49 17.91
N ARG A 419 11.30 10.47 17.24
CA ARG A 419 12.72 10.83 17.39
C ARG A 419 12.88 12.34 17.54
N ASN A 420 13.96 12.76 18.22
CA ASN A 420 14.36 14.18 18.30
C ASN A 420 13.30 15.12 18.87
N LEU A 421 12.34 14.62 19.67
CA LEU A 421 11.27 15.47 20.22
C LEU A 421 11.81 16.55 21.18
N ASN A 422 13.04 16.39 21.67
CA ASN A 422 13.77 17.39 22.46
C ASN A 422 14.40 18.52 21.61
N ASP A 423 14.45 18.38 20.29
CA ASP A 423 14.94 19.42 19.36
C ASP A 423 13.96 20.60 19.28
N LYS A 424 14.48 21.82 19.40
CA LYS A 424 13.67 23.04 19.36
C LYS A 424 13.00 23.29 18.01
N ASP A 425 13.65 22.90 16.92
CA ASP A 425 13.07 23.01 15.58
C ASP A 425 11.92 22.02 15.42
N VAL A 426 12.05 20.78 15.93
CA VAL A 426 10.97 19.77 15.93
C VAL A 426 9.77 20.29 16.74
N GLN A 427 10.01 20.91 17.92
CA GLN A 427 8.96 21.53 18.73
C GLN A 427 8.29 22.70 17.99
N ARG A 428 9.08 23.54 17.32
CA ARG A 428 8.57 24.64 16.49
C ARG A 428 7.76 24.14 15.32
N GLY A 429 8.23 23.09 14.64
CA GLY A 429 7.52 22.45 13.53
C GLY A 429 6.16 21.90 13.96
N LYS A 430 6.08 21.24 15.12
CA LYS A 430 4.79 20.78 15.68
C LYS A 430 3.85 21.95 15.97
N GLU A 431 4.33 23.01 16.60
CA GLU A 431 3.53 24.20 16.88
C GLU A 431 2.91 24.79 15.61
N LEU A 432 3.72 24.92 14.54
CA LEU A 432 3.25 25.41 13.25
C LEU A 432 2.24 24.47 12.61
N PHE A 433 2.55 23.17 12.56
CA PHE A 433 1.74 22.13 11.93
C PHE A 433 0.36 22.00 12.58
N THR A 434 0.33 21.90 13.92
CA THR A 434 -0.93 21.72 14.68
C THR A 434 -1.70 23.01 14.90
N GLY A 435 -1.05 24.15 14.76
CA GLY A 435 -1.60 25.47 15.02
C GLY A 435 -1.85 26.27 13.74
N ASN A 436 -0.99 27.25 13.50
CA ASN A 436 -1.23 28.31 12.51
C ASN A 436 -1.40 27.82 11.06
N LEU A 437 -0.69 26.77 10.65
CA LEU A 437 -0.80 26.24 9.30
C LEU A 437 -2.17 25.58 9.06
N GLY A 438 -2.68 24.85 10.05
CA GLY A 438 -3.96 24.13 9.95
C GLY A 438 -3.82 22.75 9.29
N CYS A 439 -2.61 22.18 9.20
CA CYS A 439 -2.39 20.84 8.64
C CYS A 439 -3.13 19.77 9.45
N ALA A 440 -3.22 19.97 10.78
CA ALA A 440 -3.90 19.05 11.70
C ALA A 440 -5.43 18.97 11.50
N SER A 441 -6.02 19.75 10.58
CA SER A 441 -7.45 19.60 10.25
C SER A 441 -7.76 18.33 9.47
N CYS A 442 -6.81 17.83 8.64
CA CYS A 442 -6.87 16.54 7.96
C CYS A 442 -5.87 15.55 8.59
N HIS A 443 -4.66 16.02 8.88
CA HIS A 443 -3.66 15.25 9.60
C HIS A 443 -3.94 15.26 11.12
N ARG A 444 -5.09 14.70 11.52
CA ARG A 444 -5.52 14.60 12.92
C ARG A 444 -4.42 13.94 13.75
N PRO A 445 -3.94 14.61 14.83
CA PRO A 445 -2.76 14.13 15.55
C PRO A 445 -2.94 12.77 16.21
N SER A 446 -4.09 12.50 16.83
CA SER A 446 -4.25 11.30 17.64
C SER A 446 -5.64 10.69 17.60
N TRP A 447 -5.68 9.38 17.86
CA TRP A 447 -6.88 8.58 18.10
C TRP A 447 -6.72 7.78 19.39
N THR A 448 -7.83 7.26 19.88
CA THR A 448 -7.81 6.18 20.86
C THR A 448 -8.46 4.96 20.22
N THR A 449 -7.77 3.82 20.21
CA THR A 449 -8.34 2.57 19.69
C THR A 449 -9.51 2.13 20.58
N GLY A 450 -10.48 1.43 19.98
CA GLY A 450 -11.62 0.88 20.71
C GLY A 450 -11.28 -0.37 21.51
N ALA A 451 -12.27 -1.20 21.77
CA ALA A 451 -12.11 -2.50 22.43
C ALA A 451 -11.33 -3.52 21.56
N ASP A 452 -11.03 -3.18 20.33
CA ASP A 452 -10.38 -4.02 19.32
C ASP A 452 -11.08 -5.38 19.15
N ASN A 453 -12.27 -5.34 18.59
CA ASN A 453 -13.06 -6.53 18.31
C ASN A 453 -12.46 -7.42 17.20
N HIS A 454 -11.45 -6.91 16.46
CA HIS A 454 -10.68 -7.64 15.46
C HIS A 454 -9.44 -8.34 16.04
N GLY A 455 -9.25 -8.33 17.33
CA GLY A 455 -8.18 -9.07 18.04
C GLY A 455 -8.39 -10.60 18.06
N SER A 456 -9.26 -11.12 17.19
CA SER A 456 -9.43 -12.55 16.92
C SER A 456 -10.02 -12.76 15.53
N SER A 457 -9.49 -13.75 14.80
CA SER A 457 -10.00 -14.11 13.49
C SER A 457 -11.26 -14.96 13.59
N LYS A 458 -12.37 -14.44 13.10
CA LYS A 458 -13.62 -15.20 12.98
C LYS A 458 -13.55 -16.24 11.87
N ILE A 459 -12.76 -15.99 10.85
CA ILE A 459 -12.60 -16.86 9.67
C ILE A 459 -12.01 -18.21 10.07
N ILE A 460 -11.14 -18.25 11.09
CA ILE A 460 -10.47 -19.46 11.55
C ILE A 460 -10.84 -19.83 13.02
N GLY A 461 -12.12 -19.72 13.35
CA GLY A 461 -12.62 -20.21 14.64
C GLY A 461 -12.23 -19.36 15.85
N ASN A 462 -12.15 -18.04 15.70
CA ASN A 462 -11.76 -17.09 16.74
C ASN A 462 -10.32 -17.27 17.27
N LYS A 463 -9.40 -17.78 16.44
CA LYS A 463 -7.97 -17.79 16.80
C LYS A 463 -7.49 -16.38 17.12
N GLN A 464 -6.65 -16.25 18.13
CA GLN A 464 -6.15 -14.98 18.63
C GLN A 464 -5.31 -14.25 17.58
N LEU A 465 -5.60 -12.97 17.37
CA LEU A 465 -4.77 -12.02 16.65
C LEU A 465 -4.21 -10.98 17.64
N PRO A 466 -3.14 -10.26 17.31
CA PRO A 466 -2.62 -9.21 18.18
C PRO A 466 -3.69 -8.14 18.44
N LYS A 467 -3.91 -7.82 19.71
CA LYS A 467 -4.97 -6.95 20.20
C LYS A 467 -4.41 -5.62 20.72
N TYR A 468 -5.00 -4.52 20.29
CA TYR A 468 -4.57 -3.15 20.58
C TYR A 468 -5.66 -2.31 21.25
N ALA A 469 -6.34 -2.87 22.23
CA ALA A 469 -7.46 -2.19 22.88
C ALA A 469 -7.01 -0.96 23.69
N ASN A 470 -7.77 0.13 23.58
CA ASN A 470 -7.63 1.35 24.38
C ASN A 470 -6.24 2.01 24.30
N GLN A 471 -5.53 1.89 23.18
CA GLN A 471 -4.26 2.55 22.95
C GLN A 471 -4.47 3.96 22.43
N LYS A 472 -3.80 4.95 23.02
CA LYS A 472 -3.68 6.26 22.41
C LYS A 472 -2.57 6.23 21.38
N ILE A 473 -2.91 6.55 20.14
CA ILE A 473 -2.03 6.46 18.97
C ILE A 473 -1.95 7.81 18.27
N TYR A 474 -0.83 8.06 17.56
CA TYR A 474 -0.54 9.35 16.92
C TYR A 474 -0.23 9.18 15.42
N PRO A 475 -1.21 8.79 14.58
CA PRO A 475 -1.00 8.57 13.16
C PRO A 475 -0.86 9.87 12.34
N TYR A 476 -1.30 10.99 12.86
CA TYR A 476 -1.43 12.23 12.10
C TYR A 476 -2.23 12.02 10.80
N SER A 477 -3.42 11.45 10.94
CA SER A 477 -4.36 11.14 9.86
C SER A 477 -5.78 11.07 10.43
N ASP A 478 -6.76 11.54 9.66
CA ASP A 478 -8.19 11.34 9.89
C ASP A 478 -8.75 10.11 9.19
N PHE A 479 -7.97 9.49 8.28
CA PHE A 479 -8.34 8.36 7.43
C PHE A 479 -9.47 8.65 6.43
N ILE A 480 -9.80 9.91 6.19
CA ILE A 480 -10.85 10.36 5.27
C ILE A 480 -10.22 10.83 3.95
N GLN A 481 -11.01 10.84 2.88
CA GLN A 481 -10.60 11.42 1.61
C GLN A 481 -10.94 12.90 1.54
N HIS A 482 -9.93 13.69 1.14
CA HIS A 482 -10.04 15.13 0.90
C HIS A 482 -9.71 15.47 -0.54
N LYS A 483 -10.33 16.54 -1.05
CA LYS A 483 -10.07 17.00 -2.41
C LYS A 483 -8.75 17.75 -2.47
N LEU A 484 -7.75 17.18 -3.13
CA LEU A 484 -6.45 17.82 -3.38
C LEU A 484 -6.32 18.41 -4.79
N ASP A 485 -7.09 17.91 -5.74
CA ASP A 485 -7.11 18.38 -7.13
C ASP A 485 -5.71 18.33 -7.77
N MET A 486 -5.08 17.17 -7.67
CA MET A 486 -3.78 16.89 -8.25
C MET A 486 -3.93 16.35 -9.69
N LYS A 487 -2.94 16.63 -10.54
CA LYS A 487 -2.96 16.18 -11.93
C LYS A 487 -2.67 14.68 -12.04
N ASN A 488 -3.51 13.95 -12.79
CA ASN A 488 -3.38 12.49 -12.99
C ASN A 488 -3.31 11.68 -11.69
N ASP A 489 -4.02 12.10 -10.68
CA ASP A 489 -4.14 11.33 -9.46
C ASP A 489 -5.16 10.20 -9.60
N ILE A 490 -5.09 9.19 -8.74
CA ILE A 490 -6.15 8.20 -8.57
C ILE A 490 -7.40 8.93 -8.10
N HIS A 491 -8.58 8.41 -8.46
CA HIS A 491 -9.87 9.03 -8.08
C HIS A 491 -10.01 10.52 -8.43
N GLY A 492 -9.36 10.95 -9.50
CA GLY A 492 -9.45 12.33 -9.95
C GLY A 492 -8.86 13.31 -8.94
N SER A 493 -9.57 13.67 -7.90
CA SER A 493 -9.11 14.67 -6.93
C SER A 493 -9.20 14.23 -5.48
N TRP A 494 -9.82 13.11 -5.18
CA TRP A 494 -10.03 12.67 -3.80
C TRP A 494 -8.89 11.80 -3.29
N CYS A 495 -8.19 12.31 -2.27
CA CYS A 495 -7.01 11.68 -1.69
C CYS A 495 -7.24 11.33 -0.22
N ARG A 496 -7.06 10.07 0.15
CA ARG A 496 -7.10 9.66 1.56
C ARG A 496 -5.91 10.27 2.30
N THR A 497 -6.16 10.86 3.47
CA THR A 497 -5.09 11.26 4.38
C THR A 497 -4.41 10.03 4.94
N THR A 498 -3.16 9.81 4.55
CA THR A 498 -2.37 8.67 5.02
C THR A 498 -1.64 8.97 6.32
N PRO A 499 -1.36 7.98 7.18
CA PRO A 499 -0.55 8.17 8.38
C PRO A 499 0.82 8.77 8.07
N LEU A 500 1.28 9.68 8.92
CA LEU A 500 2.62 10.28 8.83
C LEU A 500 3.66 9.59 9.73
N TRP A 501 3.23 8.77 10.69
CA TRP A 501 4.12 8.07 11.61
C TRP A 501 5.18 7.24 10.89
N GLY A 502 6.40 7.25 11.42
CA GLY A 502 7.52 6.48 10.89
C GLY A 502 8.08 6.95 9.54
N ARG A 503 7.41 7.85 8.81
CA ARG A 503 7.77 8.24 7.43
C ARG A 503 9.19 8.82 7.29
N GLY A 504 9.70 9.47 8.32
CA GLY A 504 11.07 10.01 8.29
C GLY A 504 12.17 8.95 8.27
N LEU A 505 11.83 7.67 8.45
CA LEU A 505 12.76 6.55 8.34
C LEU A 505 12.70 5.84 6.98
N SER A 506 11.87 6.31 6.05
CA SER A 506 11.70 5.67 4.74
C SER A 506 13.03 5.52 3.99
N LEU A 507 13.87 6.58 3.96
CA LEU A 507 15.13 6.54 3.23
C LEU A 507 16.07 5.44 3.72
N ILE A 508 16.22 5.27 5.03
CA ILE A 508 17.14 4.28 5.59
C ILE A 508 16.59 2.85 5.55
N ASN A 509 15.27 2.67 5.50
CA ASN A 509 14.65 1.35 5.41
C ASN A 509 14.44 0.91 3.95
N SER A 510 13.93 1.79 3.09
CA SER A 510 13.53 1.44 1.73
C SER A 510 14.39 2.05 0.62
N GLY A 511 15.31 2.94 0.97
CA GLY A 511 16.19 3.61 0.01
C GLY A 511 15.54 4.79 -0.73
N ALA A 512 14.32 5.20 -0.35
CA ALA A 512 13.62 6.33 -0.99
C ALA A 512 12.72 7.09 0.00
N GLU A 513 12.45 8.35 -0.33
CA GLU A 513 11.58 9.25 0.44
C GLU A 513 10.29 9.60 -0.30
N ASP A 514 9.94 8.85 -1.35
CA ASP A 514 8.76 9.19 -2.16
C ASP A 514 7.48 9.26 -1.33
N ARG A 515 6.61 10.21 -1.69
CA ARG A 515 5.37 10.55 -0.98
C ARG A 515 4.21 10.65 -1.96
N LEU A 516 3.00 10.71 -1.41
CA LEU A 516 1.72 10.73 -2.10
C LEU A 516 1.35 9.38 -2.72
N HIS A 517 0.13 9.28 -3.25
CA HIS A 517 -0.48 8.01 -3.65
C HIS A 517 0.24 7.28 -4.79
N ASP A 518 0.98 7.99 -5.61
CA ASP A 518 1.71 7.47 -6.76
C ASP A 518 3.21 7.75 -6.70
N ALA A 519 3.73 8.07 -5.52
CA ALA A 519 5.15 8.35 -5.30
C ALA A 519 5.69 9.55 -6.13
N ARG A 520 4.81 10.52 -6.47
CA ARG A 520 5.20 11.67 -7.29
C ARG A 520 6.07 12.69 -6.56
N ALA A 521 5.90 12.87 -5.28
CA ALA A 521 6.68 13.78 -4.47
C ALA A 521 7.94 13.07 -3.95
N ARG A 522 9.11 13.69 -4.13
CA ARG A 522 10.41 13.12 -3.76
C ARG A 522 10.84 13.45 -2.34
N ASN A 523 10.11 14.35 -1.68
CA ASN A 523 10.35 14.80 -0.31
C ASN A 523 9.09 15.48 0.27
N GLU A 524 9.14 15.89 1.53
CA GLU A 524 8.03 16.52 2.23
C GLU A 524 7.66 17.89 1.65
N ILE A 525 8.64 18.68 1.18
CA ILE A 525 8.37 19.99 0.55
C ILE A 525 7.53 19.81 -0.71
N GLU A 526 7.92 18.88 -1.58
CA GLU A 526 7.16 18.59 -2.79
C GLU A 526 5.76 18.07 -2.47
N ALA A 527 5.64 17.19 -1.46
CA ALA A 527 4.34 16.71 -0.99
C ALA A 527 3.43 17.86 -0.51
N ILE A 528 3.96 18.76 0.32
CA ILE A 528 3.21 19.92 0.80
C ILE A 528 2.85 20.86 -0.36
N MET A 529 3.75 21.08 -1.31
CA MET A 529 3.49 21.98 -2.43
C MET A 529 2.49 21.40 -3.45
N TRP A 530 2.37 20.07 -3.55
CA TRP A 530 1.26 19.44 -4.28
C TRP A 530 -0.12 19.78 -3.67
N HIS A 531 -0.22 20.00 -2.37
CA HIS A 531 -1.45 20.49 -1.72
C HIS A 531 -1.85 21.90 -2.17
N ALA A 532 -0.90 22.67 -2.70
CA ALA A 532 -1.12 24.02 -3.26
C ALA A 532 -1.19 24.06 -4.79
N TYR A 533 -1.15 22.90 -5.47
CA TYR A 533 -1.13 22.83 -6.92
C TYR A 533 -2.34 23.53 -7.55
N SER A 534 -3.53 23.32 -7.02
CA SER A 534 -4.77 23.96 -7.44
C SER A 534 -5.41 24.74 -6.29
N LYS A 535 -6.06 25.87 -6.60
CA LYS A 535 -6.87 26.64 -5.63
C LYS A 535 -8.11 25.89 -5.16
N ASN A 536 -8.54 24.88 -5.92
CA ASN A 536 -9.67 24.02 -5.58
C ASN A 536 -9.31 22.97 -4.51
N SER A 537 -8.02 22.78 -4.22
CA SER A 537 -7.57 21.90 -3.14
C SER A 537 -8.07 22.39 -1.80
N GLN A 538 -8.67 21.49 -1.01
CA GLN A 538 -9.10 21.79 0.37
C GLN A 538 -7.93 22.14 1.28
N ALA A 539 -6.75 21.62 0.97
CA ALA A 539 -5.50 21.91 1.69
C ALA A 539 -4.82 23.22 1.22
N TYR A 540 -5.31 23.89 0.17
CA TYR A 540 -4.67 25.07 -0.41
C TYR A 540 -4.34 26.15 0.62
N LYS A 541 -5.28 26.45 1.54
CA LYS A 541 -5.08 27.48 2.57
C LYS A 541 -3.95 27.12 3.55
N ALA A 542 -3.79 25.86 3.88
CA ALA A 542 -2.71 25.39 4.75
C ALA A 542 -1.36 25.45 3.99
N ALA A 543 -1.34 24.96 2.76
CA ALA A 543 -0.14 24.94 1.94
C ALA A 543 0.35 26.36 1.56
N ILE A 544 -0.55 27.33 1.31
CA ILE A 544 -0.14 28.71 1.05
C ILE A 544 0.45 29.39 2.30
N LYS A 545 -0.01 29.06 3.48
CA LYS A 545 0.63 29.52 4.72
C LYS A 545 2.04 28.95 4.86
N PHE A 546 2.23 27.66 4.57
CA PHE A 546 3.55 27.03 4.53
C PHE A 546 4.46 27.71 3.48
N TYR A 547 3.95 27.95 2.27
CA TYR A 547 4.67 28.67 1.21
C TYR A 547 5.23 30.02 1.66
N ASN A 548 4.51 30.74 2.52
CA ASN A 548 4.89 32.07 3.00
C ASN A 548 5.74 32.03 4.29
N LEU A 549 6.07 30.86 4.82
CA LEU A 549 6.97 30.77 5.99
C LEU A 549 8.41 31.19 5.62
N SER A 550 9.16 31.59 6.65
CA SER A 550 10.62 31.66 6.54
C SER A 550 11.21 30.28 6.26
N LYS A 551 12.40 30.23 5.65
CA LYS A 551 13.10 28.95 5.43
C LYS A 551 13.25 28.17 6.75
N ALA A 552 13.63 28.83 7.84
CA ALA A 552 13.79 28.18 9.14
C ALA A 552 12.49 27.53 9.64
N ASP A 553 11.35 28.20 9.46
CA ASP A 553 10.06 27.62 9.86
C ASP A 553 9.60 26.50 8.91
N ARG A 554 9.92 26.56 7.59
CA ARG A 554 9.67 25.44 6.67
C ARG A 554 10.49 24.22 7.04
N ASP A 555 11.79 24.42 7.31
CA ASP A 555 12.70 23.35 7.73
C ASP A 555 12.25 22.74 9.07
N ALA A 556 11.75 23.54 10.00
CA ALA A 556 11.19 23.09 11.26
C ALA A 556 9.97 22.18 11.05
N VAL A 557 9.04 22.52 10.15
CA VAL A 557 7.88 21.69 9.80
C VAL A 557 8.33 20.36 9.20
N VAL A 558 9.30 20.37 8.29
CA VAL A 558 9.86 19.14 7.69
C VAL A 558 10.53 18.27 8.75
N LYS A 559 11.34 18.85 9.64
CA LYS A 559 11.96 18.12 10.76
C LYS A 559 10.92 17.48 11.67
N PHE A 560 9.84 18.18 11.97
CA PHE A 560 8.74 17.61 12.76
C PHE A 560 8.11 16.40 12.07
N ILE A 561 7.73 16.52 10.78
CA ILE A 561 7.14 15.39 10.02
C ILE A 561 8.08 14.19 9.97
N ARG A 562 9.39 14.43 9.87
CA ARG A 562 10.41 13.37 9.86
C ARG A 562 10.67 12.75 11.23
N SER A 563 10.23 13.41 12.30
CA SER A 563 10.48 12.96 13.68
C SER A 563 9.37 12.07 14.25
N ILE A 564 8.16 12.18 13.72
CA ILE A 564 6.98 11.43 14.19
C ILE A 564 6.83 10.06 13.53
#